data_a1f59551f38f419dd2669e282c43b2ca
#
_entry.id   a1f59551f38f419dd2669e282c43b2ca
#
_cell.length_a   1.000
_cell.length_b   1.000
_cell.length_c   1.000
_cell.angle_alpha   90.00
_cell.angle_beta   90.00
_cell.angle_gamma   90.00
#
_symmetry.space_group_name_H-M   'P 1'
#
loop_
_entity.id
_entity.type
_entity.pdbx_description
1 polymer ?
#
loop_
_entity_poly.entity_id
_entity_poly.type
_entity_poly.pdbx_seq_one_letter_code
_entity_poly.pdbx_strand_id
1 'polypeptide(L)'
;VAGGDVYITGRVKDVVIKAGRNIYPAEFEEAIGALADIRAGNVAVFGSKDPDGGTECLVVLAETRKRDEAGRAELMGHINAVATDLAGMPPDDIVLAPPNTVLKTSSGKIRRAACRDLYEQGLIGKPGRSLRWQVARLVLSGALPRLRRTVRGLGALAFAAYAWMMLLAMALPTWLLVAGLPREPWRWGVIRGALKILAGATGTPLAVKGRDNLPPPGKPCVYVSNHASYLDGCVMVAALPGQFSFVAKAELTGNFVPRIFLGRIGTQFVERFDRRQGIDDARRIAAAAQGGRPLFYFAEGTFTRMPGLLPFQMGAFTAAAEAGVPI
;
A
#
# COMPACT_ATOMS: atom_id res chain seq x y z
N VAL A 1 -21.11 -1.65 23.14
CA VAL A 1 -22.20 -2.53 22.71
C VAL A 1 -23.21 -2.54 23.85
N ALA A 2 -24.40 -2.02 23.62
CA ALA A 2 -25.50 -2.09 24.55
C ALA A 2 -26.69 -2.76 23.84
N GLY A 3 -27.31 -3.75 24.48
CA GLY A 3 -28.43 -4.50 23.88
C GLY A 3 -28.13 -5.31 22.62
N GLY A 4 -26.85 -5.55 22.30
CA GLY A 4 -26.41 -6.22 21.07
C GLY A 4 -26.07 -5.28 19.91
N ASP A 5 -26.33 -3.97 20.05
CA ASP A 5 -26.07 -2.96 19.03
C ASP A 5 -24.67 -2.35 19.16
N VAL A 6 -24.10 -1.95 18.01
CA VAL A 6 -22.79 -1.26 17.94
C VAL A 6 -23.04 0.24 17.79
N TYR A 7 -22.60 1.01 18.78
CA TYR A 7 -22.69 2.47 18.75
C TYR A 7 -21.35 3.09 18.35
N ILE A 8 -21.34 3.97 17.36
CA ILE A 8 -20.16 4.71 16.94
C ILE A 8 -20.05 5.96 17.81
N THR A 9 -19.16 5.96 18.81
CA THR A 9 -18.96 7.07 19.76
C THR A 9 -17.96 8.13 19.28
N GLY A 10 -17.14 7.83 18.27
CA GLY A 10 -16.17 8.80 17.73
C GLY A 10 -15.02 8.16 16.99
N ARG A 11 -14.01 8.97 16.67
CA ARG A 11 -12.76 8.48 16.06
C ARG A 11 -11.77 8.19 17.17
N VAL A 12 -11.08 7.05 17.12
CA VAL A 12 -10.06 6.64 18.09
C VAL A 12 -8.99 7.73 18.33
N LYS A 13 -8.58 8.44 17.30
CA LYS A 13 -7.59 9.52 17.37
C LYS A 13 -8.11 10.86 17.92
N ASP A 14 -9.41 10.98 18.16
CA ASP A 14 -10.02 12.15 18.76
C ASP A 14 -10.28 11.91 20.28
N VAL A 15 -10.13 10.67 20.77
CA VAL A 15 -10.25 10.30 22.18
C VAL A 15 -9.09 10.91 22.95
N VAL A 16 -9.37 11.60 24.06
CA VAL A 16 -8.35 12.15 24.96
C VAL A 16 -8.11 11.14 26.07
N ILE A 17 -6.85 10.78 26.30
CA ILE A 17 -6.48 9.86 27.37
C ILE A 17 -5.92 10.65 28.55
N LYS A 18 -6.70 10.76 29.64
CA LYS A 18 -6.28 11.45 30.84
C LYS A 18 -6.44 10.56 32.06
N ALA A 19 -5.38 10.45 32.85
CA ALA A 19 -5.33 9.61 34.07
C ALA A 19 -5.85 8.17 33.84
N GLY A 20 -5.52 7.57 32.68
CA GLY A 20 -5.93 6.21 32.32
C GLY A 20 -7.39 6.06 31.88
N ARG A 21 -8.13 7.17 31.75
CA ARG A 21 -9.52 7.18 31.27
C ARG A 21 -9.61 7.69 29.83
N ASN A 22 -10.48 7.06 29.06
CA ASN A 22 -10.83 7.51 27.71
C ASN A 22 -11.95 8.56 27.80
N ILE A 23 -11.66 9.77 27.40
CA ILE A 23 -12.60 10.89 27.34
C ILE A 23 -13.05 11.06 25.88
N TYR A 24 -14.36 11.07 25.68
CA TYR A 24 -14.96 11.22 24.36
C TYR A 24 -15.39 12.70 24.17
N PRO A 25 -14.68 13.49 23.36
CA PRO A 25 -14.92 14.93 23.23
C PRO A 25 -16.35 15.30 22.83
N ALA A 26 -17.04 14.47 22.08
CA ALA A 26 -18.38 14.76 21.60
C ALA A 26 -19.42 14.89 22.74
N GLU A 27 -19.30 14.07 23.78
CA GLU A 27 -20.21 14.12 24.95
C GLU A 27 -20.03 15.42 25.72
N PHE A 28 -18.79 15.87 25.89
CA PHE A 28 -18.48 17.15 26.53
C PHE A 28 -18.93 18.35 25.70
N GLU A 29 -18.70 18.30 24.37
CA GLU A 29 -19.09 19.36 23.45
C GLU A 29 -20.63 19.57 23.45
N GLU A 30 -21.37 18.47 23.53
CA GLU A 30 -22.83 18.50 23.60
C GLU A 30 -23.30 19.05 24.95
N ALA A 31 -22.82 18.50 26.06
CA ALA A 31 -23.23 18.91 27.39
C ALA A 31 -22.85 20.36 27.71
N ILE A 32 -21.64 20.77 27.41
CA ILE A 32 -21.16 22.14 27.61
C ILE A 32 -21.87 23.10 26.64
N GLY A 33 -22.13 22.65 25.40
CA GLY A 33 -22.84 23.43 24.39
C GLY A 33 -24.32 23.71 24.75
N ALA A 34 -24.91 22.99 25.70
CA ALA A 34 -26.25 23.21 26.23
C ALA A 34 -26.32 24.28 27.34
N LEU A 35 -25.17 24.73 27.88
CA LEU A 35 -25.11 25.78 28.88
C LEU A 35 -25.58 27.13 28.32
N ALA A 36 -26.31 27.89 29.15
CA ALA A 36 -26.68 29.26 28.85
C ALA A 36 -25.39 30.09 28.57
N ASP A 37 -25.49 31.04 27.65
CA ASP A 37 -24.38 31.93 27.23
C ASP A 37 -23.22 31.23 26.45
N ILE A 38 -23.27 29.92 26.27
CA ILE A 38 -22.43 29.20 25.32
C ILE A 38 -23.13 29.13 23.95
N ARG A 39 -22.40 29.37 22.91
CA ARG A 39 -22.94 29.25 21.56
C ARG A 39 -23.05 27.76 21.18
N ALA A 40 -24.25 27.25 21.09
CA ALA A 40 -24.54 25.83 20.81
C ALA A 40 -23.74 25.33 19.57
N GLY A 41 -23.12 24.19 19.71
CA GLY A 41 -22.31 23.57 18.69
C GLY A 41 -20.96 24.26 18.44
N ASN A 42 -20.55 25.26 19.21
CA ASN A 42 -19.26 25.96 19.11
C ASN A 42 -18.40 25.75 20.37
N VAL A 43 -18.35 24.51 20.81
CA VAL A 43 -17.45 24.02 21.85
C VAL A 43 -16.53 23.00 21.22
N ALA A 44 -15.22 23.10 21.41
CA ALA A 44 -14.25 22.12 20.98
C ALA A 44 -13.51 21.58 22.19
N VAL A 45 -13.50 20.26 22.36
CA VAL A 45 -12.77 19.57 23.43
C VAL A 45 -11.67 18.71 22.80
N PHE A 46 -10.45 18.84 23.31
CA PHE A 46 -9.30 18.13 22.75
C PHE A 46 -8.19 17.95 23.80
N GLY A 47 -7.35 16.94 23.55
CA GLY A 47 -6.09 16.75 24.28
C GLY A 47 -5.02 17.65 23.71
N SER A 48 -4.25 18.32 24.58
CA SER A 48 -3.03 19.04 24.24
C SER A 48 -1.84 18.42 24.94
N LYS A 49 -0.63 18.63 24.43
CA LYS A 49 0.58 18.13 25.08
C LYS A 49 0.85 18.90 26.37
N ASP A 50 1.10 18.16 27.45
CA ASP A 50 1.56 18.75 28.69
C ASP A 50 3.04 19.20 28.51
N PRO A 51 3.37 20.48 28.75
CA PRO A 51 4.75 20.95 28.68
C PRO A 51 5.67 20.27 29.72
N ASP A 52 5.11 19.84 30.85
CA ASP A 52 5.86 19.29 32.00
C ASP A 52 5.89 17.76 32.08
N GLY A 53 5.27 17.08 31.13
CA GLY A 53 5.52 15.67 30.91
C GLY A 53 4.38 14.67 31.13
N GLY A 54 4.10 13.87 30.15
CA GLY A 54 3.65 12.48 30.27
C GLY A 54 2.18 12.17 30.04
N THR A 55 1.25 13.09 30.26
CA THR A 55 -0.19 12.89 30.01
C THR A 55 -0.76 13.99 29.12
N GLU A 56 -1.87 13.71 28.44
CA GLU A 56 -2.58 14.75 27.68
C GLU A 56 -3.34 15.68 28.63
N CYS A 57 -3.21 16.99 28.44
CA CYS A 57 -4.03 18.02 29.07
C CYS A 57 -5.39 18.09 28.40
N LEU A 58 -6.47 17.98 29.16
CA LEU A 58 -7.84 18.15 28.67
C LEU A 58 -8.17 19.65 28.56
N VAL A 59 -8.34 20.13 27.35
CA VAL A 59 -8.65 21.54 27.07
C VAL A 59 -10.08 21.67 26.55
N VAL A 60 -10.83 22.61 27.11
CA VAL A 60 -12.17 23.02 26.67
C VAL A 60 -12.12 24.41 26.06
N LEU A 61 -12.39 24.54 24.76
CA LEU A 61 -12.50 25.79 24.04
C LEU A 61 -13.99 26.06 23.76
N ALA A 62 -14.58 27.09 24.37
CA ALA A 62 -15.98 27.43 24.20
C ALA A 62 -16.20 28.87 23.71
N GLU A 63 -17.10 29.07 22.75
CA GLU A 63 -17.45 30.40 22.26
C GLU A 63 -18.57 31.02 23.12
N THR A 64 -18.31 32.26 23.59
CA THR A 64 -19.30 33.07 24.33
C THR A 64 -19.29 34.51 23.84
N ARG A 65 -20.41 35.22 24.07
CA ARG A 65 -20.55 36.66 23.84
C ARG A 65 -20.30 37.45 25.12
N LYS A 66 -20.21 36.78 26.30
CA LYS A 66 -19.94 37.46 27.59
C LYS A 66 -18.52 38.06 27.55
N ARG A 67 -18.45 39.35 27.93
CA ARG A 67 -17.18 40.09 27.98
C ARG A 67 -16.82 40.51 29.41
N ASP A 68 -17.80 40.57 30.30
CA ASP A 68 -17.59 40.92 31.69
C ASP A 68 -16.88 39.79 32.43
N GLU A 69 -15.95 40.13 33.30
CA GLU A 69 -15.03 39.20 33.95
C GLU A 69 -15.80 38.31 34.93
N ALA A 70 -16.77 38.88 35.68
CA ALA A 70 -17.60 38.12 36.63
C ALA A 70 -18.43 37.03 35.92
N GLY A 71 -19.13 37.40 34.82
CA GLY A 71 -19.92 36.42 34.06
C GLY A 71 -19.07 35.37 33.34
N ARG A 72 -17.83 35.70 32.98
CA ARG A 72 -16.90 34.71 32.43
C ARG A 72 -16.40 33.70 33.50
N ALA A 73 -16.11 34.20 34.72
CA ALA A 73 -15.73 33.35 35.83
C ALA A 73 -16.85 32.39 36.26
N GLU A 74 -18.11 32.88 36.30
CA GLU A 74 -19.30 32.07 36.54
C GLU A 74 -19.46 30.97 35.47
N LEU A 75 -19.32 31.35 34.20
CA LEU A 75 -19.42 30.42 33.06
C LEU A 75 -18.34 29.35 33.09
N MET A 76 -17.08 29.71 33.43
CA MET A 76 -16.00 28.77 33.65
C MET A 76 -16.32 27.79 34.79
N GLY A 77 -16.94 28.27 35.88
CA GLY A 77 -17.41 27.42 36.97
C GLY A 77 -18.44 26.38 36.51
N HIS A 78 -19.42 26.80 35.68
CA HIS A 78 -20.41 25.88 35.13
C HIS A 78 -19.81 24.85 34.19
N ILE A 79 -18.88 25.28 33.30
CA ILE A 79 -18.13 24.34 32.40
C ILE A 79 -17.36 23.32 33.21
N ASN A 80 -16.67 23.80 34.27
CA ASN A 80 -15.88 22.95 35.15
C ASN A 80 -16.76 21.90 35.87
N ALA A 81 -17.94 22.31 36.37
CA ALA A 81 -18.88 21.40 36.99
C ALA A 81 -19.35 20.31 36.03
N VAL A 82 -19.84 20.70 34.84
CA VAL A 82 -20.29 19.75 33.81
C VAL A 82 -19.19 18.80 33.40
N ALA A 83 -17.98 19.31 33.20
CA ALA A 83 -16.83 18.48 32.79
C ALA A 83 -16.42 17.49 33.91
N THR A 84 -16.49 17.94 35.18
CA THR A 84 -16.21 17.08 36.34
C THR A 84 -17.27 16.00 36.50
N ASP A 85 -18.54 16.29 36.30
CA ASP A 85 -19.61 15.30 36.35
C ASP A 85 -19.45 14.20 35.31
N LEU A 86 -18.98 14.55 34.10
CA LEU A 86 -18.80 13.61 33.01
C LEU A 86 -17.53 12.76 33.15
N ALA A 87 -16.39 13.38 33.52
CA ALA A 87 -15.09 12.69 33.56
C ALA A 87 -14.67 12.25 34.96
N GLY A 88 -15.33 12.76 36.01
CA GLY A 88 -14.89 12.60 37.40
C GLY A 88 -13.64 13.43 37.76
N MET A 89 -13.26 14.37 36.89
CA MET A 89 -12.12 15.26 37.07
C MET A 89 -12.34 16.57 36.28
N PRO A 90 -11.76 17.71 36.75
CA PRO A 90 -11.86 18.97 36.02
C PRO A 90 -10.99 18.96 34.75
N PRO A 91 -11.33 19.78 33.74
CA PRO A 91 -10.42 20.04 32.63
C PRO A 91 -9.16 20.79 33.14
N ASP A 92 -8.04 20.65 32.41
CA ASP A 92 -6.79 21.33 32.77
C ASP A 92 -6.84 22.80 32.37
N ASP A 93 -7.53 23.12 31.28
CA ASP A 93 -7.72 24.50 30.86
C ASP A 93 -9.10 24.73 30.22
N ILE A 94 -9.69 25.88 30.50
CA ILE A 94 -10.98 26.33 29.96
C ILE A 94 -10.74 27.67 29.27
N VAL A 95 -10.83 27.69 27.95
CA VAL A 95 -10.63 28.88 27.14
C VAL A 95 -11.96 29.41 26.62
N LEU A 96 -12.41 30.54 27.16
CA LEU A 96 -13.56 31.25 26.64
C LEU A 96 -13.13 32.20 25.51
N ALA A 97 -13.65 31.98 24.31
CA ALA A 97 -13.27 32.71 23.12
C ALA A 97 -14.43 33.48 22.49
N PRO A 98 -14.18 34.55 21.73
CA PRO A 98 -15.19 35.26 20.99
C PRO A 98 -15.80 34.37 19.86
N PRO A 99 -16.99 34.70 19.37
CA PRO A 99 -17.64 33.99 18.27
C PRO A 99 -16.73 33.84 17.03
N ASN A 100 -16.83 32.70 16.35
CA ASN A 100 -16.07 32.28 15.17
C ASN A 100 -14.59 31.91 15.44
N THR A 101 -14.26 31.52 16.66
CA THR A 101 -12.93 31.00 17.04
C THR A 101 -12.85 29.48 16.84
N VAL A 102 -13.95 28.76 17.11
CA VAL A 102 -14.02 27.32 16.93
C VAL A 102 -14.07 26.98 15.43
N LEU A 103 -13.04 26.32 14.94
CA LEU A 103 -12.94 25.99 13.51
C LEU A 103 -13.83 24.81 13.14
N LYS A 104 -14.58 24.96 12.04
CA LYS A 104 -15.50 23.96 11.51
C LYS A 104 -15.19 23.59 10.06
N THR A 105 -15.67 22.44 9.64
CA THR A 105 -15.71 22.05 8.23
C THR A 105 -16.88 22.76 7.53
N SER A 106 -16.93 22.68 6.20
CA SER A 106 -18.07 23.18 5.40
C SER A 106 -19.40 22.48 5.79
N SER A 107 -19.34 21.27 6.36
CA SER A 107 -20.49 20.52 6.86
C SER A 107 -20.84 20.83 8.33
N GLY A 108 -20.19 21.82 8.95
CA GLY A 108 -20.46 22.26 10.34
C GLY A 108 -19.79 21.42 11.43
N LYS A 109 -19.02 20.39 11.09
CA LYS A 109 -18.31 19.55 12.07
C LYS A 109 -17.09 20.25 12.64
N ILE A 110 -16.86 20.13 13.95
CA ILE A 110 -15.72 20.72 14.66
C ILE A 110 -14.40 20.10 14.17
N ARG A 111 -13.41 20.95 13.88
CA ARG A 111 -12.05 20.57 13.51
C ARG A 111 -11.14 20.61 14.74
N ARG A 112 -11.28 19.61 15.64
CA ARG A 112 -10.57 19.55 16.94
C ARG A 112 -9.06 19.70 16.79
N ALA A 113 -8.45 19.01 15.84
CA ALA A 113 -7.01 19.13 15.58
C ALA A 113 -6.60 20.57 15.24
N ALA A 114 -7.40 21.28 14.43
CA ALA A 114 -7.08 22.68 14.07
C ALA A 114 -7.30 23.63 15.25
N CYS A 115 -8.30 23.38 16.11
CA CYS A 115 -8.50 24.13 17.34
C CYS A 115 -7.37 23.90 18.33
N ARG A 116 -6.88 22.66 18.49
CA ARG A 116 -5.70 22.33 19.27
C ARG A 116 -4.46 23.06 18.77
N ASP A 117 -4.18 23.04 17.45
CA ASP A 117 -3.03 23.70 16.86
C ASP A 117 -3.06 25.22 17.15
N LEU A 118 -4.23 25.86 17.12
CA LEU A 118 -4.40 27.26 17.50
C LEU A 118 -4.14 27.52 18.99
N TYR A 119 -4.58 26.62 19.84
CA TYR A 119 -4.37 26.67 21.29
C TYR A 119 -2.87 26.56 21.62
N GLU A 120 -2.20 25.53 21.11
CA GLU A 120 -0.76 25.28 21.34
C GLU A 120 0.13 26.41 20.84
N GLN A 121 -0.30 27.14 19.80
CA GLN A 121 0.38 28.32 19.27
C GLN A 121 0.06 29.61 20.06
N GLY A 122 -0.80 29.55 21.09
CA GLY A 122 -1.21 30.70 21.88
C GLY A 122 -1.96 31.79 21.08
N LEU A 123 -2.65 31.38 20.01
CA LEU A 123 -3.31 32.31 19.08
C LEU A 123 -4.79 32.50 19.39
N ILE A 124 -5.36 31.80 20.37
CA ILE A 124 -6.76 31.94 20.80
C ILE A 124 -6.91 33.24 21.58
N GLY A 125 -7.88 34.06 21.17
CA GLY A 125 -8.25 35.31 21.89
C GLY A 125 -7.36 36.51 21.66
N LYS A 126 -6.30 36.44 20.85
CA LYS A 126 -5.51 37.62 20.46
C LYS A 126 -6.19 38.34 19.30
N PRO A 127 -6.57 39.63 19.46
CA PRO A 127 -7.03 40.45 18.36
C PRO A 127 -5.80 40.85 17.52
N GLY A 128 -5.64 40.28 16.35
CA GLY A 128 -4.60 40.78 15.47
C GLY A 128 -3.85 39.73 14.65
N ARG A 129 -4.44 39.38 13.63
CA ARG A 129 -4.04 38.92 12.27
C ARG A 129 -5.18 38.11 11.75
N SER A 130 -5.80 38.63 10.70
CA SER A 130 -7.10 38.12 10.24
C SER A 130 -7.19 36.60 10.26
N LEU A 131 -8.19 36.07 10.94
CA LEU A 131 -8.60 34.64 10.93
C LEU A 131 -8.57 34.07 9.50
N ARG A 132 -8.81 34.95 8.51
CA ARG A 132 -8.71 34.64 7.07
C ARG A 132 -7.30 34.21 6.64
N TRP A 133 -6.22 34.82 7.18
CA TRP A 133 -4.84 34.43 6.88
C TRP A 133 -4.43 33.12 7.56
N GLN A 134 -4.93 32.86 8.75
CA GLN A 134 -4.67 31.61 9.47
C GLN A 134 -5.41 30.45 8.79
N VAL A 135 -6.66 30.67 8.40
CA VAL A 135 -7.43 29.70 7.61
C VAL A 135 -6.80 29.48 6.23
N ALA A 136 -6.35 30.55 5.56
CA ALA A 136 -5.64 30.42 4.29
C ALA A 136 -4.35 29.62 4.42
N ARG A 137 -3.56 29.84 5.48
CA ARG A 137 -2.32 29.08 5.75
C ARG A 137 -2.61 27.60 6.03
N LEU A 138 -3.67 27.29 6.81
CA LEU A 138 -4.12 25.93 7.08
C LEU A 138 -4.68 25.22 5.83
N VAL A 139 -5.37 25.95 4.97
CA VAL A 139 -5.85 25.43 3.67
C VAL A 139 -4.66 25.18 2.73
N LEU A 140 -3.72 26.10 2.66
CA LEU A 140 -2.50 25.97 1.86
C LEU A 140 -1.60 24.82 2.36
N SER A 141 -1.43 24.68 3.68
CA SER A 141 -0.65 23.56 4.25
C SER A 141 -1.30 22.19 3.99
N GLY A 142 -2.64 22.14 3.89
CA GLY A 142 -3.37 20.92 3.49
C GLY A 142 -3.41 20.69 1.97
N ALA A 143 -3.27 21.73 1.16
CA ALA A 143 -3.29 21.64 -0.30
C ALA A 143 -1.97 21.11 -0.87
N LEU A 144 -0.83 21.49 -0.32
CA LEU A 144 0.49 21.05 -0.77
C LEU A 144 0.67 19.52 -0.75
N PRO A 145 0.32 18.78 0.33
CA PRO A 145 0.41 17.32 0.33
C PRO A 145 -0.54 16.65 -0.68
N ARG A 146 -1.73 17.24 -0.89
CA ARG A 146 -2.68 16.76 -1.91
C ARG A 146 -2.13 16.95 -3.31
N LEU A 147 -1.62 18.14 -3.62
CA LEU A 147 -1.01 18.43 -4.91
C LEU A 147 0.18 17.51 -5.18
N ARG A 148 1.07 17.32 -4.20
CA ARG A 148 2.19 16.37 -4.31
C ARG A 148 1.74 14.94 -4.57
N ARG A 149 0.64 14.48 -3.93
CA ARG A 149 0.06 13.15 -4.20
C ARG A 149 -0.49 13.06 -5.61
N THR A 150 -1.21 14.09 -6.08
CA THR A 150 -1.77 14.13 -7.44
C THR A 150 -0.66 14.14 -8.48
N VAL A 151 0.36 14.99 -8.31
CA VAL A 151 1.51 15.05 -9.23
C VAL A 151 2.28 13.73 -9.26
N ARG A 152 2.52 13.10 -8.09
CA ARG A 152 3.13 11.77 -8.04
C ARG A 152 2.26 10.71 -8.71
N GLY A 153 0.93 10.76 -8.52
CA GLY A 153 -0.01 9.87 -9.16
C GLY A 153 -0.01 10.01 -10.69
N LEU A 154 -0.02 11.23 -11.19
CA LEU A 154 0.09 11.52 -12.62
C LEU A 154 1.43 11.07 -13.20
N GLY A 155 2.53 11.29 -12.48
CA GLY A 155 3.85 10.80 -12.87
C GLY A 155 3.92 9.27 -12.93
N ALA A 156 3.31 8.58 -11.96
CA ALA A 156 3.23 7.12 -11.96
C ALA A 156 2.38 6.59 -13.13
N LEU A 157 1.25 7.24 -13.46
CA LEU A 157 0.42 6.88 -14.60
C LEU A 157 1.14 7.13 -15.93
N ALA A 158 1.83 8.25 -16.07
CA ALA A 158 2.62 8.57 -17.26
C ALA A 158 3.77 7.55 -17.44
N PHE A 159 4.46 7.19 -16.36
CA PHE A 159 5.48 6.15 -16.41
C PHE A 159 4.89 4.78 -16.76
N ALA A 160 3.75 4.40 -16.20
CA ALA A 160 3.08 3.15 -16.53
C ALA A 160 2.68 3.10 -18.00
N ALA A 161 2.10 4.18 -18.54
CA ALA A 161 1.76 4.29 -19.94
C ALA A 161 3.00 4.18 -20.84
N TYR A 162 4.08 4.87 -20.50
CA TYR A 162 5.38 4.77 -21.18
C TYR A 162 5.94 3.34 -21.16
N ALA A 163 5.97 2.70 -19.98
CA ALA A 163 6.49 1.34 -19.82
C ALA A 163 5.67 0.32 -20.64
N TRP A 164 4.33 0.44 -20.63
CA TRP A 164 3.45 -0.38 -21.47
C TRP A 164 3.67 -0.14 -22.96
N MET A 165 3.84 1.10 -23.38
CA MET A 165 4.15 1.44 -24.77
C MET A 165 5.48 0.81 -25.21
N MET A 166 6.52 0.91 -24.38
CA MET A 166 7.82 0.29 -24.64
C MET A 166 7.73 -1.23 -24.70
N LEU A 167 6.99 -1.84 -23.77
CA LEU A 167 6.74 -3.28 -23.77
C LEU A 167 6.05 -3.73 -25.08
N LEU A 168 4.98 -3.07 -25.47
CA LEU A 168 4.24 -3.41 -26.69
C LEU A 168 5.09 -3.17 -27.94
N ALA A 169 5.84 -2.08 -28.01
CA ALA A 169 6.74 -1.79 -29.11
C ALA A 169 7.86 -2.84 -29.28
N MET A 170 8.31 -3.44 -28.16
CA MET A 170 9.31 -4.50 -28.17
C MET A 170 8.72 -5.89 -28.36
N ALA A 171 7.53 -6.14 -27.84
CA ALA A 171 6.89 -7.47 -27.83
C ALA A 171 6.61 -7.99 -29.25
N LEU A 172 6.02 -7.15 -30.11
CA LEU A 172 5.64 -7.57 -31.47
C LEU A 172 6.87 -7.93 -32.34
N PRO A 173 7.90 -7.07 -32.48
CA PRO A 173 9.10 -7.43 -33.22
C PRO A 173 9.82 -8.66 -32.64
N THR A 174 9.91 -8.75 -31.31
CA THR A 174 10.52 -9.90 -30.65
C THR A 174 9.77 -11.19 -30.97
N TRP A 175 8.42 -11.14 -30.89
CA TRP A 175 7.58 -12.30 -31.22
C TRP A 175 7.78 -12.74 -32.68
N LEU A 176 7.77 -11.80 -33.64
CA LEU A 176 7.97 -12.09 -35.07
C LEU A 176 9.35 -12.71 -35.32
N LEU A 177 10.39 -12.17 -34.70
CA LEU A 177 11.75 -12.71 -34.80
C LEU A 177 11.85 -14.10 -34.20
N VAL A 178 11.27 -14.34 -33.03
CA VAL A 178 11.25 -15.67 -32.39
C VAL A 178 10.47 -16.67 -33.23
N ALA A 179 9.34 -16.26 -33.83
CA ALA A 179 8.57 -17.12 -34.73
C ALA A 179 9.32 -17.47 -36.03
N GLY A 180 10.03 -16.49 -36.61
CA GLY A 180 10.69 -16.64 -37.92
C GLY A 180 12.10 -17.22 -37.90
N LEU A 181 12.89 -16.96 -36.86
CA LEU A 181 14.28 -17.40 -36.81
C LEU A 181 14.43 -18.93 -36.78
N PRO A 182 15.30 -19.53 -37.59
CA PRO A 182 15.44 -21.00 -37.67
C PRO A 182 16.15 -21.59 -36.44
N ARG A 183 17.14 -20.92 -35.87
CA ARG A 183 18.03 -21.45 -34.82
C ARG A 183 17.58 -20.96 -33.45
N GLU A 184 17.48 -21.89 -32.52
CA GLU A 184 17.05 -21.58 -31.15
C GLU A 184 18.00 -20.60 -30.41
N PRO A 185 19.33 -20.70 -30.50
CA PRO A 185 20.22 -19.74 -29.87
C PRO A 185 19.98 -18.29 -30.30
N TRP A 186 19.59 -18.07 -31.54
CA TRP A 186 19.28 -16.73 -32.03
C TRP A 186 18.00 -16.18 -31.44
N ARG A 187 16.96 -17.03 -31.25
CA ARG A 187 15.72 -16.65 -30.59
C ARG A 187 15.97 -16.20 -29.14
N TRP A 188 16.77 -16.97 -28.41
CA TRP A 188 17.17 -16.62 -27.04
C TRP A 188 17.99 -15.31 -27.00
N GLY A 189 18.89 -15.09 -27.97
CA GLY A 189 19.63 -13.84 -28.11
C GLY A 189 18.71 -12.64 -28.34
N VAL A 190 17.72 -12.77 -29.22
CA VAL A 190 16.73 -11.74 -29.52
C VAL A 190 15.91 -11.40 -28.26
N ILE A 191 15.42 -12.40 -27.54
CA ILE A 191 14.62 -12.16 -26.32
C ILE A 191 15.46 -11.44 -25.26
N ARG A 192 16.69 -11.90 -24.99
CA ARG A 192 17.58 -11.25 -24.03
C ARG A 192 17.95 -9.83 -24.43
N GLY A 193 18.21 -9.61 -25.72
CA GLY A 193 18.48 -8.27 -26.26
C GLY A 193 17.30 -7.33 -26.04
N ALA A 194 16.09 -7.76 -26.39
CA ALA A 194 14.87 -7.01 -26.19
C ALA A 194 14.63 -6.68 -24.70
N LEU A 195 14.84 -7.64 -23.80
CA LEU A 195 14.68 -7.43 -22.36
C LEU A 195 15.72 -6.46 -21.79
N LYS A 196 16.96 -6.50 -22.27
CA LYS A 196 17.99 -5.52 -21.88
C LYS A 196 17.65 -4.11 -22.35
N ILE A 197 17.18 -3.98 -23.58
CA ILE A 197 16.72 -2.68 -24.12
C ILE A 197 15.54 -2.16 -23.31
N LEU A 198 14.55 -3.02 -23.05
CA LEU A 198 13.38 -2.66 -22.26
C LEU A 198 13.76 -2.19 -20.85
N ALA A 199 14.62 -2.95 -20.17
CA ALA A 199 15.11 -2.63 -18.82
C ALA A 199 15.86 -1.29 -18.80
N GLY A 200 16.71 -1.04 -19.80
CA GLY A 200 17.42 0.24 -19.94
C GLY A 200 16.48 1.40 -20.22
N ALA A 201 15.55 1.24 -21.17
CA ALA A 201 14.58 2.27 -21.54
C ALA A 201 13.61 2.64 -20.39
N THR A 202 13.21 1.66 -19.60
CA THR A 202 12.31 1.88 -18.45
C THR A 202 13.03 2.21 -17.14
N GLY A 203 14.36 2.24 -17.12
CA GLY A 203 15.14 2.49 -15.91
C GLY A 203 14.95 1.41 -14.82
N THR A 204 14.66 0.17 -15.23
CA THR A 204 14.46 -0.98 -14.33
C THR A 204 15.64 -1.96 -14.42
N PRO A 205 16.82 -1.65 -13.84
CA PRO A 205 17.99 -2.51 -13.93
C PRO A 205 17.75 -3.83 -13.20
N LEU A 206 18.17 -4.92 -13.83
CA LEU A 206 18.14 -6.25 -13.23
C LEU A 206 19.46 -6.55 -12.52
N ALA A 207 19.43 -6.64 -11.20
CA ALA A 207 20.55 -7.07 -10.38
C ALA A 207 20.40 -8.55 -10.01
N VAL A 208 21.36 -9.38 -10.42
CA VAL A 208 21.36 -10.81 -10.11
C VAL A 208 22.48 -11.09 -9.11
N LYS A 209 22.11 -11.62 -7.93
CA LYS A 209 23.07 -12.05 -6.90
C LYS A 209 23.22 -13.57 -6.93
N GLY A 210 24.40 -14.07 -6.58
CA GLY A 210 24.66 -15.51 -6.47
C GLY A 210 24.81 -16.23 -7.81
N ARG A 211 25.18 -15.53 -8.88
CA ARG A 211 25.44 -16.18 -10.19
C ARG A 211 26.48 -17.27 -10.15
N ASP A 212 27.42 -17.17 -9.24
CA ASP A 212 28.52 -18.14 -9.09
C ASP A 212 28.02 -19.47 -8.51
N ASN A 213 26.83 -19.50 -7.96
CA ASN A 213 26.17 -20.72 -7.47
C ASN A 213 25.42 -21.49 -8.57
N LEU A 214 25.28 -20.91 -9.76
CA LEU A 214 24.58 -21.56 -10.86
C LEU A 214 25.47 -22.66 -11.47
N PRO A 215 24.87 -23.78 -11.91
CA PRO A 215 25.58 -24.79 -12.66
C PRO A 215 26.22 -24.19 -13.93
N PRO A 216 27.37 -24.72 -14.39
CA PRO A 216 27.94 -24.30 -15.66
C PRO A 216 26.94 -24.43 -16.81
N PRO A 217 26.94 -23.51 -17.80
CA PRO A 217 26.07 -23.59 -18.95
C PRO A 217 26.14 -24.96 -19.64
N GLY A 218 24.97 -25.54 -19.93
CA GLY A 218 24.85 -26.85 -20.59
C GLY A 218 24.87 -28.06 -19.66
N LYS A 219 25.10 -27.89 -18.35
CA LYS A 219 24.86 -28.98 -17.39
C LYS A 219 23.38 -29.14 -17.09
N PRO A 220 22.84 -30.37 -17.09
CA PRO A 220 21.46 -30.62 -16.75
C PRO A 220 21.18 -30.25 -15.29
N CYS A 221 20.12 -29.52 -15.08
CA CYS A 221 19.62 -29.15 -13.74
C CYS A 221 18.15 -28.74 -13.83
N VAL A 222 17.51 -28.65 -12.69
CA VAL A 222 16.14 -28.12 -12.58
C VAL A 222 16.19 -26.80 -11.80
N TYR A 223 15.89 -25.70 -12.47
CA TYR A 223 15.70 -24.41 -11.81
C TYR A 223 14.29 -24.33 -11.23
N VAL A 224 14.21 -23.90 -9.99
CA VAL A 224 12.95 -23.72 -9.28
C VAL A 224 12.85 -22.28 -8.76
N SER A 225 11.72 -21.65 -9.00
CA SER A 225 11.45 -20.28 -8.52
C SER A 225 10.04 -20.15 -8.00
N ASN A 226 9.82 -19.19 -7.12
CA ASN A 226 8.50 -18.68 -6.81
C ASN A 226 7.92 -17.90 -8.00
N HIS A 227 6.59 -17.64 -7.96
CA HIS A 227 5.88 -16.98 -9.04
C HIS A 227 4.97 -15.86 -8.51
N ALA A 228 5.29 -14.62 -8.82
CA ALA A 228 4.59 -13.45 -8.31
C ALA A 228 3.98 -12.56 -9.43
N SER A 229 4.45 -12.71 -10.69
CA SER A 229 4.07 -11.84 -11.80
C SER A 229 4.15 -12.53 -13.16
N TYR A 230 3.38 -12.06 -14.12
CA TYR A 230 3.54 -12.44 -15.53
C TYR A 230 4.93 -12.09 -16.10
N LEU A 231 5.64 -11.15 -15.49
CA LEU A 231 6.99 -10.74 -15.91
C LEU A 231 8.09 -11.68 -15.44
N ASP A 232 7.81 -12.60 -14.51
CA ASP A 232 8.83 -13.48 -13.93
C ASP A 232 9.53 -14.32 -14.99
N GLY A 233 8.81 -14.83 -15.96
CA GLY A 233 9.39 -15.54 -17.09
C GLY A 233 10.43 -14.70 -17.86
N CYS A 234 10.12 -13.42 -18.08
CA CYS A 234 11.03 -12.47 -18.73
C CYS A 234 12.27 -12.20 -17.86
N VAL A 235 12.05 -12.02 -16.55
CA VAL A 235 13.14 -11.80 -15.59
C VAL A 235 14.08 -13.01 -15.55
N MET A 236 13.56 -14.23 -15.54
CA MET A 236 14.36 -15.44 -15.53
C MET A 236 15.16 -15.62 -16.85
N VAL A 237 14.56 -15.32 -18.01
CA VAL A 237 15.30 -15.34 -19.29
C VAL A 237 16.43 -14.32 -19.30
N ALA A 238 16.25 -13.17 -18.69
CA ALA A 238 17.30 -12.14 -18.59
C ALA A 238 18.37 -12.46 -17.54
N ALA A 239 18.00 -13.14 -16.44
CA ALA A 239 18.87 -13.44 -15.31
C ALA A 239 19.75 -14.67 -15.52
N LEU A 240 19.17 -15.77 -16.05
CA LEU A 240 19.83 -17.05 -16.15
C LEU A 240 20.68 -17.16 -17.43
N PRO A 241 21.86 -17.81 -17.36
CA PRO A 241 22.70 -18.05 -18.52
C PRO A 241 22.16 -19.22 -19.36
N GLY A 242 22.66 -19.33 -20.59
CA GLY A 242 22.35 -20.47 -21.45
C GLY A 242 20.88 -20.52 -21.93
N GLN A 243 20.48 -21.69 -22.37
CA GLN A 243 19.12 -21.99 -22.80
C GLN A 243 18.52 -23.01 -21.84
N PHE A 244 17.25 -22.88 -21.52
CA PHE A 244 16.53 -23.80 -20.66
C PHE A 244 15.09 -23.95 -21.15
N SER A 245 14.41 -25.01 -20.73
CA SER A 245 13.00 -25.24 -21.07
C SER A 245 12.12 -24.86 -19.91
N PHE A 246 11.21 -23.90 -20.13
CA PHE A 246 10.11 -23.70 -19.19
C PHE A 246 9.19 -24.92 -19.17
N VAL A 247 8.67 -25.25 -18.01
CA VAL A 247 7.56 -26.17 -17.85
C VAL A 247 6.28 -25.37 -17.60
N ALA A 248 5.36 -25.41 -18.54
CA ALA A 248 4.16 -24.58 -18.57
C ALA A 248 2.90 -25.41 -18.74
N LYS A 249 1.75 -24.80 -18.41
CA LYS A 249 0.42 -25.43 -18.53
C LYS A 249 0.08 -25.71 -19.99
N ALA A 250 -0.51 -26.89 -20.26
CA ALA A 250 -0.96 -27.26 -21.59
C ALA A 250 -2.03 -26.31 -22.16
N GLU A 251 -2.86 -25.71 -21.28
CA GLU A 251 -3.91 -24.75 -21.70
C GLU A 251 -3.35 -23.53 -22.46
N LEU A 252 -2.07 -23.18 -22.26
CA LEU A 252 -1.43 -22.10 -23.01
C LEU A 252 -1.30 -22.40 -24.51
N THR A 253 -1.36 -23.68 -24.91
CA THR A 253 -1.33 -24.08 -26.32
C THR A 253 -2.63 -23.78 -27.05
N GLY A 254 -3.74 -23.55 -26.34
CA GLY A 254 -5.01 -23.13 -26.91
C GLY A 254 -4.98 -21.73 -27.56
N ASN A 255 -4.04 -20.88 -27.15
CA ASN A 255 -3.87 -19.56 -27.72
C ASN A 255 -2.70 -19.51 -28.71
N PHE A 256 -2.93 -18.97 -29.88
CA PHE A 256 -1.95 -18.91 -30.96
C PHE A 256 -0.63 -18.23 -30.58
N VAL A 257 -0.70 -17.06 -29.92
CA VAL A 257 0.49 -16.26 -29.58
C VAL A 257 1.43 -16.98 -28.63
N PRO A 258 1.00 -17.41 -27.41
CA PRO A 258 1.89 -18.15 -26.49
C PRO A 258 2.27 -19.53 -27.03
N ARG A 259 1.41 -20.23 -27.77
CA ARG A 259 1.73 -21.52 -28.37
C ARG A 259 2.97 -21.47 -29.28
N ILE A 260 2.98 -20.50 -30.20
CA ILE A 260 4.13 -20.34 -31.10
C ILE A 260 5.36 -19.89 -30.32
N PHE A 261 5.24 -18.82 -29.54
CA PHE A 261 6.39 -18.25 -28.83
C PHE A 261 7.06 -19.27 -27.89
N LEU A 262 6.27 -19.85 -27.01
CA LEU A 262 6.77 -20.83 -26.03
C LEU A 262 7.27 -22.12 -26.70
N GLY A 263 6.57 -22.62 -27.71
CA GLY A 263 7.03 -23.77 -28.46
C GLY A 263 8.36 -23.52 -29.15
N ARG A 264 8.57 -22.32 -29.72
CA ARG A 264 9.80 -21.95 -30.44
C ARG A 264 11.02 -21.79 -29.52
N ILE A 265 10.83 -21.56 -28.21
CA ILE A 265 11.92 -21.51 -27.21
C ILE A 265 12.06 -22.85 -26.44
N GLY A 266 11.35 -23.90 -26.87
CA GLY A 266 11.50 -25.25 -26.32
C GLY A 266 10.77 -25.48 -25.00
N THR A 267 9.69 -24.77 -24.71
CA THR A 267 8.87 -24.97 -23.52
C THR A 267 8.24 -26.35 -23.53
N GLN A 268 8.26 -27.04 -22.39
CA GLN A 268 7.56 -28.29 -22.15
C GLN A 268 6.16 -28.00 -21.61
N PHE A 269 5.14 -28.47 -22.31
CA PHE A 269 3.76 -28.30 -21.86
C PHE A 269 3.31 -29.52 -21.07
N VAL A 270 2.64 -29.29 -19.92
CA VAL A 270 2.17 -30.35 -19.01
C VAL A 270 0.66 -30.25 -18.79
N GLU A 271 0.01 -31.41 -18.86
CA GLU A 271 -1.36 -31.57 -18.46
C GLU A 271 -1.45 -31.80 -16.93
N ARG A 272 -2.37 -31.10 -16.27
CA ARG A 272 -2.49 -31.14 -14.79
C ARG A 272 -3.70 -31.90 -14.29
N PHE A 273 -4.69 -32.03 -15.14
CA PHE A 273 -5.98 -32.59 -14.77
C PHE A 273 -6.13 -34.04 -15.19
N ASP A 274 -5.41 -34.51 -16.21
CA ASP A 274 -5.38 -35.90 -16.62
C ASP A 274 -4.17 -36.63 -16.01
N ARG A 275 -4.44 -37.56 -15.10
CA ARG A 275 -3.42 -38.33 -14.39
C ARG A 275 -2.57 -39.21 -15.32
N ARG A 276 -3.15 -39.73 -16.41
CA ARG A 276 -2.43 -40.61 -17.36
C ARG A 276 -1.47 -39.74 -18.20
N GLN A 277 -1.96 -38.64 -18.75
CA GLN A 277 -1.13 -37.70 -19.50
C GLN A 277 -0.05 -37.11 -18.62
N GLY A 278 -0.35 -36.79 -17.35
CA GLY A 278 0.62 -36.26 -16.40
C GLY A 278 1.82 -37.17 -16.15
N ILE A 279 1.62 -38.52 -16.15
CA ILE A 279 2.72 -39.50 -16.01
C ILE A 279 3.60 -39.52 -17.28
N ASP A 280 3.01 -39.51 -18.46
CA ASP A 280 3.75 -39.49 -19.71
C ASP A 280 4.52 -38.16 -19.90
N ASP A 281 3.91 -37.06 -19.51
CA ASP A 281 4.56 -35.74 -19.46
C ASP A 281 5.74 -35.75 -18.50
N ALA A 282 5.61 -36.28 -17.29
CA ALA A 282 6.71 -36.39 -16.33
C ALA A 282 7.90 -37.16 -16.89
N ARG A 283 7.63 -38.34 -17.52
CA ARG A 283 8.67 -39.13 -18.18
C ARG A 283 9.36 -38.40 -19.32
N ARG A 284 8.60 -37.72 -20.16
CA ARG A 284 9.12 -36.89 -21.26
C ARG A 284 10.01 -35.76 -20.77
N ILE A 285 9.60 -35.12 -19.68
CA ILE A 285 10.35 -34.03 -19.05
C ILE A 285 11.62 -34.55 -18.40
N ALA A 286 11.56 -35.68 -17.67
CA ALA A 286 12.74 -36.31 -17.10
C ALA A 286 13.76 -36.70 -18.19
N ALA A 287 13.29 -37.26 -19.30
CA ALA A 287 14.15 -37.57 -20.45
C ALA A 287 14.79 -36.33 -21.07
N ALA A 288 14.05 -35.22 -21.15
CA ALA A 288 14.61 -33.96 -21.64
C ALA A 288 15.70 -33.41 -20.69
N ALA A 289 15.51 -33.52 -19.37
CA ALA A 289 16.52 -33.16 -18.39
C ALA A 289 17.78 -34.03 -18.50
N GLN A 290 17.64 -35.36 -18.62
CA GLN A 290 18.76 -36.29 -18.85
C GLN A 290 19.53 -35.98 -20.14
N GLY A 291 18.83 -35.52 -21.18
CA GLY A 291 19.44 -35.08 -22.45
C GLY A 291 20.28 -33.80 -22.37
N GLY A 292 20.51 -33.28 -21.16
CA GLY A 292 21.42 -32.13 -20.94
C GLY A 292 20.73 -30.77 -21.00
N ARG A 293 19.40 -30.72 -21.14
CA ARG A 293 18.67 -29.45 -21.21
C ARG A 293 18.16 -29.04 -19.83
N PRO A 294 18.59 -27.88 -19.26
CA PRO A 294 18.07 -27.41 -18.00
C PRO A 294 16.55 -27.14 -18.09
N LEU A 295 15.83 -27.49 -17.05
CA LEU A 295 14.39 -27.22 -16.92
C LEU A 295 14.16 -26.04 -15.99
N PHE A 296 13.06 -25.32 -16.17
CA PHE A 296 12.66 -24.23 -15.30
C PHE A 296 11.21 -24.36 -14.87
N TYR A 297 11.01 -24.39 -13.57
CA TYR A 297 9.69 -24.47 -12.96
C TYR A 297 9.38 -23.27 -12.09
N PHE A 298 8.17 -22.78 -12.22
CA PHE A 298 7.54 -22.00 -11.17
C PHE A 298 6.81 -22.96 -10.23
N ALA A 299 7.45 -23.29 -9.11
CA ALA A 299 6.99 -24.39 -8.25
C ALA A 299 5.62 -24.15 -7.60
N GLU A 300 5.18 -22.92 -7.46
CA GLU A 300 3.84 -22.57 -6.98
C GLU A 300 2.74 -22.93 -7.98
N GLY A 301 3.12 -23.12 -9.23
CA GLY A 301 2.20 -23.51 -10.31
C GLY A 301 1.16 -22.46 -10.71
N THR A 302 0.98 -21.44 -9.92
CA THR A 302 0.17 -20.24 -10.17
C THR A 302 0.75 -19.09 -9.36
N PHE A 303 0.24 -17.87 -9.53
CA PHE A 303 0.62 -16.76 -8.68
C PHE A 303 -0.60 -16.02 -8.14
N THR A 304 -0.42 -15.34 -7.02
CA THR A 304 -1.42 -14.54 -6.35
C THR A 304 -0.90 -13.13 -6.10
N ARG A 305 -1.82 -12.17 -5.95
CA ARG A 305 -1.47 -10.80 -5.51
C ARG A 305 -1.29 -10.68 -3.99
N MET A 306 -1.57 -11.76 -3.25
CA MET A 306 -1.36 -11.76 -1.80
C MET A 306 0.12 -11.92 -1.48
N PRO A 307 0.63 -11.24 -0.45
CA PRO A 307 2.00 -11.42 -0.01
C PRO A 307 2.20 -12.82 0.58
N GLY A 308 3.37 -13.41 0.31
CA GLY A 308 3.75 -14.73 0.80
C GLY A 308 4.03 -15.71 -0.32
N LEU A 309 4.46 -16.92 0.05
CA LEU A 309 4.68 -18.03 -0.87
C LEU A 309 3.47 -18.95 -0.84
N LEU A 310 3.07 -19.44 -2.01
CA LEU A 310 2.12 -20.54 -2.11
C LEU A 310 2.84 -21.89 -1.87
N PRO A 311 2.12 -22.94 -1.50
CA PRO A 311 2.67 -24.29 -1.41
C PRO A 311 3.32 -24.73 -2.72
N PHE A 312 4.52 -25.28 -2.64
CA PHE A 312 5.25 -25.76 -3.81
C PHE A 312 4.69 -27.09 -4.28
N GLN A 313 4.48 -27.19 -5.58
CA GLN A 313 4.06 -28.43 -6.24
C GLN A 313 5.25 -29.36 -6.43
N MET A 314 5.05 -30.65 -6.23
CA MET A 314 6.10 -31.65 -6.25
C MET A 314 6.71 -31.92 -7.64
N GLY A 315 6.06 -31.49 -8.72
CA GLY A 315 6.47 -31.84 -10.09
C GLY A 315 7.92 -31.53 -10.46
N ALA A 316 8.44 -30.39 -9.99
CA ALA A 316 9.86 -30.03 -10.22
C ALA A 316 10.83 -30.97 -9.49
N PHE A 317 10.52 -31.31 -8.25
CA PHE A 317 11.34 -32.15 -7.38
C PHE A 317 11.34 -33.61 -7.85
N THR A 318 10.16 -34.12 -8.24
CA THR A 318 10.01 -35.46 -8.82
C THR A 318 10.79 -35.56 -10.13
N ALA A 319 10.67 -34.57 -11.04
CA ALA A 319 11.39 -34.56 -12.31
C ALA A 319 12.93 -34.54 -12.10
N ALA A 320 13.41 -33.78 -11.13
CA ALA A 320 14.85 -33.75 -10.81
C ALA A 320 15.34 -35.10 -10.24
N ALA A 321 14.56 -35.71 -9.32
CA ALA A 321 14.88 -37.00 -8.72
C ALA A 321 14.90 -38.12 -9.76
N GLU A 322 13.88 -38.21 -10.63
CA GLU A 322 13.78 -39.19 -11.71
C GLU A 322 14.90 -39.01 -12.76
N ALA A 323 15.29 -37.77 -13.06
CA ALA A 323 16.36 -37.47 -13.98
C ALA A 323 17.76 -37.64 -13.37
N GLY A 324 17.88 -37.70 -12.04
CA GLY A 324 19.17 -37.73 -11.34
C GLY A 324 19.98 -36.44 -11.49
N VAL A 325 19.29 -35.27 -11.60
CA VAL A 325 19.94 -33.98 -11.81
C VAL A 325 19.74 -33.07 -10.60
N PRO A 326 20.67 -32.11 -10.35
CA PRO A 326 20.55 -31.16 -9.25
C PRO A 326 19.40 -30.17 -9.44
N ILE A 327 18.91 -29.64 -8.31
CA ILE A 327 17.97 -28.52 -8.24
C ILE A 327 18.72 -27.28 -7.79
#